data_8918429d8b79dc4d5e1aca0988951c66
#
_entry.id   8918429d8b79dc4d5e1aca0988951c66
#
_cell.length_a   1.000
_cell.length_b   1.000
_cell.length_c   1.000
_cell.angle_alpha   90.00
_cell.angle_beta   90.00
_cell.angle_gamma   90.00
#
_symmetry.space_group_name_H-M   'P 1'
#
loop_
_entity.id
_entity.type
_entity.pdbx_description
1 polymer ?
#
loop_
_entity_poly.entity_id
_entity_poly.type
_entity_poly.pdbx_seq_one_letter_code
_entity_poly.pdbx_strand_id
1 'polypeptide(L)'
;MNKKLFIIVLAITILVAGLVLAGCSGAASAQGATFSPTKVTATVDGDNVSIPTNAVTADKNVEFDVVFTQGTASYMAYYFKGGVQVRASVCVPCQGRSFTLKGNTLVCDTCGTVFSAQNGKGISGVAACQNYPKASVTFNNNADGTITMAKSDLLTAFTNTLTPGLP
;
A
#
# COMPACT_ATOMS: atom_id res chain seq x y z
N MET A 1 -34.84 49.74 -30.07
CA MET A 1 -34.54 48.46 -29.39
C MET A 1 -35.22 48.49 -28.03
N ASN A 2 -36.19 47.57 -27.79
CA ASN A 2 -37.06 47.62 -26.60
C ASN A 2 -36.23 47.34 -25.31
N LYS A 3 -36.33 48.23 -24.31
CA LYS A 3 -35.61 48.06 -22.99
C LYS A 3 -35.83 46.66 -22.37
N LYS A 4 -37.01 46.09 -22.55
CA LYS A 4 -37.35 44.74 -22.07
C LYS A 4 -36.54 43.63 -22.77
N LEU A 5 -36.30 43.79 -24.08
CA LEU A 5 -35.51 42.83 -24.85
C LEU A 5 -34.02 42.86 -24.48
N PHE A 6 -33.51 44.08 -24.14
CA PHE A 6 -32.11 44.24 -23.68
C PHE A 6 -31.87 43.58 -22.32
N ILE A 7 -32.84 43.71 -21.40
CA ILE A 7 -32.73 43.07 -20.05
C ILE A 7 -32.78 41.54 -20.15
N ILE A 8 -33.64 40.99 -21.05
CA ILE A 8 -33.74 39.53 -21.27
C ILE A 8 -32.44 38.98 -21.87
N VAL A 9 -31.86 39.68 -22.86
CA VAL A 9 -30.58 39.25 -23.47
C VAL A 9 -29.42 39.34 -22.45
N LEU A 10 -29.40 40.37 -21.62
CA LEU A 10 -28.37 40.52 -20.55
C LEU A 10 -28.51 39.41 -19.48
N ALA A 11 -29.74 39.03 -19.12
CA ALA A 11 -30.00 37.98 -18.14
C ALA A 11 -29.59 36.60 -18.66
N ILE A 12 -29.82 36.33 -19.96
CA ILE A 12 -29.42 35.05 -20.59
C ILE A 12 -27.91 34.94 -20.72
N THR A 13 -27.18 36.04 -21.02
CA THR A 13 -25.71 36.01 -21.13
C THR A 13 -25.05 35.77 -19.77
N ILE A 14 -25.59 36.28 -18.66
CA ILE A 14 -25.09 36.04 -17.32
C ILE A 14 -25.36 34.58 -16.89
N LEU A 15 -26.51 34.02 -17.29
CA LEU A 15 -26.85 32.62 -16.96
C LEU A 15 -25.96 31.61 -17.70
N VAL A 16 -25.57 31.90 -18.96
CA VAL A 16 -24.67 31.02 -19.74
C VAL A 16 -23.23 31.13 -19.28
N ALA A 17 -22.78 32.30 -18.81
CA ALA A 17 -21.42 32.46 -18.26
C ALA A 17 -21.24 31.76 -16.90
N GLY A 18 -22.33 31.55 -16.14
CA GLY A 18 -22.29 30.84 -14.84
C GLY A 18 -22.20 29.33 -14.94
N LEU A 19 -22.56 28.72 -16.09
CA LEU A 19 -22.57 27.26 -16.26
C LEU A 19 -21.24 26.67 -16.75
N VAL A 20 -20.28 27.49 -17.16
CA VAL A 20 -18.99 27.01 -17.71
C VAL A 20 -17.91 26.84 -16.63
N LEU A 21 -18.15 27.31 -15.40
CA LEU A 21 -17.18 27.20 -14.30
C LEU A 21 -17.39 25.99 -13.37
N ALA A 22 -18.39 25.14 -13.62
CA ALA A 22 -18.66 23.94 -12.81
C ALA A 22 -18.10 22.64 -13.44
N GLY A 23 -17.21 22.72 -14.42
CA GLY A 23 -16.77 21.60 -15.25
C GLY A 23 -15.28 21.24 -15.17
N CYS A 24 -14.54 21.66 -14.13
CA CYS A 24 -13.19 21.17 -13.88
C CYS A 24 -13.02 20.72 -12.43
N SER A 25 -13.92 19.85 -11.96
CA SER A 25 -13.49 18.81 -11.04
C SER A 25 -12.66 17.85 -11.89
N GLY A 26 -11.41 18.26 -12.18
CA GLY A 26 -10.40 17.34 -12.63
C GLY A 26 -10.43 16.20 -11.63
N ALA A 27 -10.85 15.02 -12.06
CA ALA A 27 -10.43 13.81 -11.43
C ALA A 27 -8.92 13.95 -11.35
N ALA A 28 -8.42 14.39 -10.18
CA ALA A 28 -7.04 14.25 -9.84
C ALA A 28 -6.79 12.77 -10.07
N SER A 29 -6.16 12.45 -11.17
CA SER A 29 -5.59 11.13 -11.38
C SER A 29 -4.93 10.84 -10.07
N ALA A 30 -5.39 9.82 -9.37
CA ALA A 30 -4.74 9.33 -8.18
C ALA A 30 -3.36 8.82 -8.59
N GLN A 31 -2.47 9.74 -8.90
CA GLN A 31 -1.04 9.54 -8.87
C GLN A 31 -0.72 9.31 -7.42
N GLY A 32 -0.83 8.06 -7.09
CA GLY A 32 -0.92 7.35 -5.88
C GLY A 32 -0.41 8.09 -4.66
N ALA A 33 -1.29 8.32 -3.71
CA ALA A 33 -0.91 8.72 -2.38
C ALA A 33 0.32 7.90 -1.92
N THR A 34 1.25 8.54 -1.28
CA THR A 34 2.49 7.93 -0.79
C THR A 34 2.36 7.74 0.72
N PHE A 35 2.60 6.51 1.17
CA PHE A 35 2.55 6.14 2.59
C PHE A 35 3.87 5.49 2.97
N SER A 36 4.70 6.23 3.72
CA SER A 36 5.88 5.65 4.36
C SER A 36 5.43 4.66 5.44
N PRO A 37 6.19 3.59 5.70
CA PRO A 37 5.80 2.62 6.71
C PRO A 37 5.88 3.20 8.12
N THR A 38 4.85 2.95 8.93
CA THR A 38 4.84 3.19 10.37
C THR A 38 5.20 1.89 11.09
N LYS A 39 6.15 1.92 12.02
CA LYS A 39 6.52 0.74 12.79
C LYS A 39 5.47 0.43 13.84
N VAL A 40 4.97 -0.81 13.86
CA VAL A 40 4.05 -1.32 14.88
C VAL A 40 4.65 -2.51 15.60
N THR A 41 4.28 -2.70 16.87
CA THR A 41 4.69 -3.87 17.64
C THR A 41 3.69 -4.99 17.42
N ALA A 42 4.16 -6.14 16.95
CA ALA A 42 3.35 -7.33 16.85
C ALA A 42 3.23 -8.00 18.22
N THR A 43 2.03 -8.49 18.54
CA THR A 43 1.79 -9.33 19.72
C THR A 43 1.98 -10.79 19.32
N VAL A 44 2.77 -11.53 20.08
CA VAL A 44 3.02 -12.95 19.88
C VAL A 44 2.37 -13.75 21.00
N ASP A 45 1.47 -14.64 20.62
CA ASP A 45 0.81 -15.57 21.54
C ASP A 45 0.93 -17.01 21.00
N GLY A 46 1.81 -17.78 21.60
CA GLY A 46 2.16 -19.11 21.11
C GLY A 46 2.65 -19.08 19.67
N ASP A 47 1.92 -19.75 18.79
CA ASP A 47 2.21 -19.82 17.35
C ASP A 47 1.50 -18.73 16.53
N ASN A 48 0.73 -17.86 17.17
CA ASN A 48 0.05 -16.75 16.52
C ASN A 48 0.77 -15.44 16.72
N VAL A 49 0.74 -14.62 15.67
CA VAL A 49 1.24 -13.24 15.66
C VAL A 49 0.11 -12.33 15.23
N SER A 50 -0.14 -11.27 15.96
CA SER A 50 -1.21 -10.33 15.65
C SER A 50 -0.72 -8.88 15.63
N ILE A 51 -1.36 -8.08 14.77
CA ILE A 51 -1.20 -6.61 14.71
C ILE A 51 -2.59 -5.96 14.70
N PRO A 52 -2.74 -4.71 15.15
CA PRO A 52 -4.02 -4.01 15.10
C PRO A 52 -4.45 -3.68 13.66
N THR A 53 -5.68 -4.05 13.28
CA THR A 53 -6.26 -3.71 11.96
C THR A 53 -6.35 -2.20 11.76
N ASN A 54 -6.69 -1.45 12.81
CA ASN A 54 -6.83 0.00 12.73
C ASN A 54 -5.49 0.71 12.42
N ALA A 55 -4.35 0.17 12.85
CA ALA A 55 -3.05 0.71 12.47
C ALA A 55 -2.85 0.63 10.94
N VAL A 56 -3.15 -0.53 10.34
CA VAL A 56 -3.03 -0.71 8.88
C VAL A 56 -4.01 0.17 8.11
N THR A 57 -5.25 0.31 8.59
CA THR A 57 -6.27 1.12 7.90
C THR A 57 -6.07 2.62 8.08
N ALA A 58 -5.51 3.09 9.21
CA ALA A 58 -5.20 4.49 9.46
C ALA A 58 -3.93 4.92 8.73
N ASP A 59 -2.82 4.24 8.96
CA ASP A 59 -1.49 4.60 8.43
C ASP A 59 -1.30 4.17 6.97
N LYS A 60 -2.17 3.28 6.44
CA LYS A 60 -2.15 2.69 5.10
C LYS A 60 -0.95 1.79 4.82
N ASN A 61 0.13 1.88 5.58
CA ASN A 61 1.34 1.08 5.44
C ASN A 61 2.04 0.97 6.79
N VAL A 62 2.20 -0.23 7.29
CA VAL A 62 2.90 -0.50 8.54
C VAL A 62 3.97 -1.56 8.35
N GLU A 63 5.02 -1.52 9.17
CA GLU A 63 6.05 -2.56 9.26
C GLU A 63 6.12 -3.13 10.68
N PHE A 64 6.43 -4.43 10.77
CA PHE A 64 6.61 -5.12 12.03
C PHE A 64 7.64 -6.23 11.92
N ASP A 65 8.27 -6.54 13.03
CA ASP A 65 9.28 -7.59 13.14
C ASP A 65 8.74 -8.76 13.96
N VAL A 66 9.14 -9.97 13.58
CA VAL A 66 8.85 -11.21 14.32
C VAL A 66 10.16 -11.95 14.60
N VAL A 67 10.35 -12.33 15.84
CA VAL A 67 11.52 -13.10 16.28
C VAL A 67 11.23 -14.59 16.14
N PHE A 68 12.09 -15.28 15.41
CA PHE A 68 12.15 -16.73 15.27
C PHE A 68 13.44 -17.28 15.88
N THR A 69 13.54 -18.58 16.02
CA THR A 69 14.77 -19.24 16.50
C THR A 69 15.98 -18.92 15.59
N GLN A 70 15.74 -18.75 14.29
CA GLN A 70 16.77 -18.47 13.27
C GLN A 70 17.12 -16.97 13.16
N GLY A 71 16.42 -16.09 13.88
CA GLY A 71 16.63 -14.64 13.83
C GLY A 71 15.35 -13.84 13.65
N THR A 72 15.51 -12.55 13.38
CA THR A 72 14.38 -11.62 13.19
C THR A 72 14.04 -11.46 11.72
N ALA A 73 12.77 -11.67 11.38
CA ALA A 73 12.22 -11.42 10.06
C ALA A 73 11.29 -10.20 10.10
N SER A 74 11.35 -9.38 9.04
CA SER A 74 10.53 -8.18 8.89
C SER A 74 9.37 -8.44 7.93
N TYR A 75 8.25 -7.83 8.24
CA TYR A 75 7.00 -7.91 7.46
C TYR A 75 6.40 -6.53 7.29
N MET A 76 5.58 -6.37 6.25
CA MET A 76 4.77 -5.19 6.00
C MET A 76 3.30 -5.57 5.87
N ALA A 77 2.42 -4.73 6.38
CA ALA A 77 0.99 -4.81 6.13
C ALA A 77 0.51 -3.46 5.61
N TYR A 78 -0.28 -3.46 4.53
CA TYR A 78 -0.74 -2.23 3.91
C TYR A 78 -2.16 -2.36 3.40
N TYR A 79 -2.85 -1.20 3.33
CA TYR A 79 -4.22 -1.13 2.84
C TYR A 79 -4.21 -0.82 1.34
N PHE A 80 -4.71 -1.76 0.54
CA PHE A 80 -4.64 -1.67 -0.91
C PHE A 80 -5.94 -2.15 -1.56
N LYS A 81 -6.54 -1.31 -2.43
CA LYS A 81 -7.78 -1.62 -3.16
C LYS A 81 -8.92 -2.12 -2.27
N GLY A 82 -9.12 -1.49 -1.11
CA GLY A 82 -10.23 -1.83 -0.22
C GLY A 82 -9.97 -3.00 0.74
N GLY A 83 -8.75 -3.56 0.76
CA GLY A 83 -8.39 -4.66 1.65
C GLY A 83 -6.97 -4.57 2.19
N VAL A 84 -6.71 -5.35 3.23
CA VAL A 84 -5.37 -5.50 3.79
C VAL A 84 -4.56 -6.48 2.94
N GLN A 85 -3.27 -6.21 2.81
CA GLN A 85 -2.27 -7.12 2.27
C GLN A 85 -1.16 -7.28 3.31
N VAL A 86 -0.66 -8.50 3.50
CA VAL A 86 0.50 -8.76 4.36
C VAL A 86 1.57 -9.47 3.53
N ARG A 87 2.82 -9.00 3.62
CA ARG A 87 3.94 -9.56 2.87
C ARG A 87 5.23 -9.59 3.69
N ALA A 88 6.15 -10.48 3.33
CA ALA A 88 7.51 -10.42 3.82
C ALA A 88 8.21 -9.14 3.33
N SER A 89 8.93 -8.45 4.23
CA SER A 89 9.55 -7.15 4.02
C SER A 89 11.06 -7.26 4.00
N VAL A 90 11.61 -7.84 2.93
CA VAL A 90 13.05 -7.92 2.69
C VAL A 90 13.39 -7.79 1.22
N CYS A 91 14.37 -6.96 0.89
CA CYS A 91 14.96 -6.86 -0.43
C CYS A 91 16.34 -7.52 -0.37
N VAL A 92 16.43 -8.78 -0.80
CA VAL A 92 17.57 -9.68 -0.52
C VAL A 92 18.93 -9.11 -0.93
N PRO A 93 19.16 -8.63 -2.17
CA PRO A 93 20.47 -8.13 -2.56
C PRO A 93 20.91 -6.86 -1.82
N CYS A 94 19.98 -5.94 -1.52
CA CYS A 94 20.33 -4.68 -0.85
C CYS A 94 20.10 -4.69 0.66
N GLN A 95 19.56 -5.78 1.23
CA GLN A 95 19.22 -5.95 2.64
C GLN A 95 18.20 -4.95 3.19
N GLY A 96 17.51 -4.21 2.31
CA GLY A 96 16.44 -3.28 2.69
C GLY A 96 15.25 -4.04 3.28
N ARG A 97 14.67 -3.49 4.36
CA ARG A 97 13.52 -4.08 5.08
C ARG A 97 12.32 -3.16 5.19
N SER A 98 12.42 -1.97 4.61
CA SER A 98 11.39 -0.96 4.63
C SER A 98 10.93 -0.64 3.20
N PHE A 99 9.61 -0.50 3.02
CA PHE A 99 9.00 -0.25 1.71
C PHE A 99 7.91 0.80 1.82
N THR A 100 8.04 1.86 1.05
CA THR A 100 7.02 2.90 0.89
C THR A 100 5.93 2.43 -0.08
N LEU A 101 4.66 2.46 0.35
CA LEU A 101 3.50 2.24 -0.54
C LEU A 101 3.24 3.52 -1.34
N LYS A 102 3.36 3.44 -2.66
CA LYS A 102 3.13 4.55 -3.58
C LYS A 102 2.14 4.14 -4.67
N GLY A 103 0.88 4.55 -4.52
CA GLY A 103 -0.19 4.14 -5.41
C GLY A 103 -0.34 2.62 -5.49
N ASN A 104 -0.01 2.05 -6.64
CA ASN A 104 -0.09 0.60 -6.90
C ASN A 104 1.25 -0.14 -6.70
N THR A 105 2.23 0.51 -6.09
CA THR A 105 3.59 0.00 -5.98
C THR A 105 4.14 0.06 -4.56
N LEU A 106 5.06 -0.85 -4.26
CA LEU A 106 5.92 -0.85 -3.10
C LEU A 106 7.33 -0.46 -3.56
N VAL A 107 7.89 0.58 -2.99
CA VAL A 107 9.23 1.06 -3.33
C VAL A 107 10.17 0.73 -2.17
N CYS A 108 11.23 -0.03 -2.44
CA CYS A 108 12.24 -0.31 -1.42
C CYS A 108 12.96 0.99 -1.04
N ASP A 109 12.90 1.37 0.24
CA ASP A 109 13.46 2.63 0.73
C ASP A 109 15.01 2.65 0.69
N THR A 110 15.65 1.47 0.60
CA THR A 110 17.11 1.35 0.52
C THR A 110 17.65 1.52 -0.90
N CYS A 111 17.04 0.86 -1.90
CA CYS A 111 17.61 0.81 -3.27
C CYS A 111 16.68 1.37 -4.35
N GLY A 112 15.48 1.82 -4.00
CA GLY A 112 14.51 2.37 -4.94
C GLY A 112 13.88 1.35 -5.91
N THR A 113 14.14 0.04 -5.74
CA THR A 113 13.49 -0.99 -6.56
C THR A 113 11.99 -1.01 -6.31
N VAL A 114 11.22 -1.06 -7.39
CA VAL A 114 9.77 -0.97 -7.40
C VAL A 114 9.18 -2.35 -7.58
N PHE A 115 8.20 -2.68 -6.73
CA PHE A 115 7.44 -3.92 -6.77
C PHE A 115 5.95 -3.62 -6.89
N SER A 116 5.18 -4.56 -7.41
CA SER A 116 3.72 -4.48 -7.46
C SER A 116 3.12 -4.62 -6.07
N ALA A 117 2.29 -3.67 -5.63
CA ALA A 117 1.54 -3.80 -4.38
C ALA A 117 0.50 -4.93 -4.45
N GLN A 118 0.04 -5.31 -5.65
CA GLN A 118 -0.95 -6.36 -5.82
C GLN A 118 -0.38 -7.77 -5.64
N ASN A 119 0.81 -8.06 -6.20
CA ASN A 119 1.36 -9.42 -6.24
C ASN A 119 2.81 -9.54 -5.76
N GLY A 120 3.45 -8.45 -5.35
CA GLY A 120 4.82 -8.45 -4.85
C GLY A 120 5.91 -8.61 -5.91
N LYS A 121 5.59 -8.76 -7.20
CA LYS A 121 6.58 -8.96 -8.26
C LYS A 121 7.37 -7.68 -8.55
N GLY A 122 8.65 -7.83 -8.90
CA GLY A 122 9.51 -6.72 -9.32
C GLY A 122 9.00 -6.08 -10.62
N ILE A 123 9.05 -4.75 -10.70
CA ILE A 123 8.60 -3.95 -11.86
C ILE A 123 9.77 -3.22 -12.49
N SER A 124 10.57 -2.53 -11.68
CA SER A 124 11.68 -1.69 -12.16
C SER A 124 12.71 -1.42 -11.07
N GLY A 125 13.84 -0.81 -11.42
CA GLY A 125 14.93 -0.51 -10.51
C GLY A 125 16.07 -1.51 -10.63
N VAL A 126 16.72 -1.86 -9.53
CA VAL A 126 17.89 -2.76 -9.51
C VAL A 126 17.48 -4.16 -9.96
N ALA A 127 17.99 -4.62 -11.10
CA ALA A 127 17.58 -5.89 -11.72
C ALA A 127 17.74 -7.10 -10.78
N ALA A 128 18.85 -7.18 -10.03
CA ALA A 128 19.05 -8.24 -9.04
C ALA A 128 17.96 -8.26 -7.96
N CYS A 129 17.49 -7.08 -7.51
CA CYS A 129 16.44 -6.98 -6.50
C CYS A 129 15.06 -7.38 -7.02
N GLN A 130 14.77 -7.13 -8.31
CA GLN A 130 13.49 -7.49 -8.92
C GLN A 130 13.25 -9.00 -8.94
N ASN A 131 14.30 -9.82 -8.92
CA ASN A 131 14.20 -11.27 -8.92
C ASN A 131 13.71 -11.88 -7.60
N TYR A 132 13.51 -11.05 -6.56
CA TYR A 132 13.05 -11.47 -5.24
C TYR A 132 11.68 -10.88 -4.92
N PRO A 133 10.57 -11.48 -5.43
CA PRO A 133 9.22 -11.01 -5.16
C PRO A 133 8.92 -10.99 -3.67
N LYS A 134 8.00 -10.11 -3.27
CA LYS A 134 7.54 -10.01 -1.87
C LYS A 134 6.39 -11.00 -1.69
N ALA A 135 6.69 -12.17 -1.10
CA ALA A 135 5.69 -13.22 -0.89
C ALA A 135 4.59 -12.77 0.08
N SER A 136 3.36 -13.16 -0.22
CA SER A 136 2.20 -12.88 0.65
C SER A 136 2.17 -13.82 1.84
N VAL A 137 1.69 -13.29 2.96
CA VAL A 137 1.39 -14.03 4.18
C VAL A 137 -0.11 -14.32 4.22
N THR A 138 -0.48 -15.55 4.57
CA THR A 138 -1.87 -15.90 4.90
C THR A 138 -2.24 -15.29 6.26
N PHE A 139 -3.41 -14.66 6.37
CA PHE A 139 -3.86 -14.02 7.60
C PHE A 139 -5.38 -14.09 7.75
N ASN A 140 -5.85 -13.92 8.97
CA ASN A 140 -7.25 -13.72 9.33
C ASN A 140 -7.45 -12.27 9.79
N ASN A 141 -8.48 -11.61 9.26
CA ASN A 141 -8.93 -10.30 9.74
C ASN A 141 -10.11 -10.53 10.70
N ASN A 142 -9.86 -10.38 11.98
CA ASN A 142 -10.82 -10.76 13.03
C ASN A 142 -11.78 -9.62 13.36
N ALA A 143 -12.96 -9.98 13.84
CA ALA A 143 -13.99 -9.03 14.28
C ALA A 143 -13.56 -8.20 15.50
N ASP A 144 -12.59 -8.69 16.29
CA ASP A 144 -12.02 -7.97 17.44
C ASP A 144 -11.06 -6.83 17.06
N GLY A 145 -10.85 -6.59 15.74
CA GLY A 145 -9.98 -5.54 15.25
C GLY A 145 -8.51 -5.93 15.16
N THR A 146 -8.20 -7.24 15.11
CA THR A 146 -6.84 -7.75 14.93
C THR A 146 -6.68 -8.46 13.57
N ILE A 147 -5.46 -8.42 13.04
CA ILE A 147 -4.99 -9.24 11.92
C ILE A 147 -4.09 -10.30 12.53
N THR A 148 -4.47 -11.58 12.41
CA THR A 148 -3.72 -12.71 12.99
C THR A 148 -3.11 -13.57 11.90
N MET A 149 -1.85 -13.93 12.08
CA MET A 149 -1.03 -14.75 11.19
C MET A 149 -0.41 -15.90 11.98
N ALA A 150 -0.32 -17.10 11.39
CA ALA A 150 0.47 -18.16 11.98
C ALA A 150 1.97 -17.91 11.77
N LYS A 151 2.81 -18.22 12.76
CA LYS A 151 4.29 -18.14 12.63
C LYS A 151 4.81 -18.97 11.45
N SER A 152 4.21 -20.12 11.18
CA SER A 152 4.54 -20.97 10.04
C SER A 152 4.31 -20.27 8.69
N ASP A 153 3.20 -19.53 8.55
CA ASP A 153 2.87 -18.80 7.33
C ASP A 153 3.81 -17.60 7.13
N LEU A 154 4.13 -16.91 8.21
CA LEU A 154 5.13 -15.85 8.22
C LEU A 154 6.49 -16.36 7.78
N LEU A 155 6.96 -17.47 8.36
CA LEU A 155 8.24 -18.07 8.03
C LEU A 155 8.27 -18.55 6.58
N THR A 156 7.20 -19.17 6.09
CA THR A 156 7.04 -19.60 4.70
C THR A 156 7.13 -18.43 3.74
N ALA A 157 6.41 -17.34 3.99
CA ALA A 157 6.45 -16.15 3.16
C ALA A 157 7.85 -15.50 3.16
N PHE A 158 8.51 -15.45 4.30
CA PHE A 158 9.87 -14.94 4.40
C PHE A 158 10.85 -15.80 3.58
N THR A 159 10.81 -17.13 3.74
CA THR A 159 11.66 -18.06 3.00
C THR A 159 11.41 -17.99 1.48
N ASN A 160 10.15 -17.90 1.06
CA ASN A 160 9.81 -17.72 -0.36
C ASN A 160 10.39 -16.41 -0.90
N THR A 161 10.35 -15.32 -0.13
CA THR A 161 10.94 -14.05 -0.55
C THR A 161 12.47 -14.12 -0.67
N LEU A 162 13.13 -15.00 0.07
CA LEU A 162 14.58 -15.22 -0.05
C LEU A 162 14.98 -16.05 -1.30
N THR A 163 14.01 -16.67 -1.96
CA THR A 163 14.25 -17.53 -3.13
C THR A 163 13.94 -16.76 -4.43
N PRO A 164 14.89 -16.64 -5.37
CA PRO A 164 14.66 -15.92 -6.62
C PRO A 164 13.52 -16.52 -7.42
N GLY A 165 12.65 -15.67 -7.95
CA GLY A 165 11.54 -16.06 -8.84
C GLY A 165 10.31 -16.65 -8.15
N LEU A 166 10.35 -16.97 -6.86
CA LEU A 166 9.16 -17.37 -6.10
C LEU A 166 8.36 -16.14 -5.65
N PRO A 167 7.01 -16.16 -5.81
CA PRO A 167 6.15 -15.09 -5.35
C PRO A 167 5.91 -15.12 -3.85
#